data_1c44901748f51c9e411c68b9bbed4e8d
#
_entry.id   1c44901748f51c9e411c68b9bbed4e8d
#
_cell.length_a   1.000
_cell.length_b   1.000
_cell.length_c   1.000
_cell.angle_alpha   90.00
_cell.angle_beta   90.00
_cell.angle_gamma   90.00
#
_symmetry.space_group_name_H-M   'P 1'
#
loop_
_entity.id
_entity.type
_entity.pdbx_description
1 polymer ?
#
loop_
_entity_poly.entity_id
_entity_poly.type
_entity_poly.pdbx_seq_one_letter_code
_entity_poly.pdbx_strand_id
1 'polypeptide(L)'
;GVIGLGAIGVLVANAASELGMEVFGCDPYLSIQNAVRLSHHITIVKDNDEIYNQCDYITIHVPALDSTKGMLNKRTFDQMKDGVKILNFARDILVNDADMADALANGKVSRYVTDFPNPAVVNMPGALVLPHLGASTEESEENCAVMAVNQIMDYLENGNIENSVNYPSCSLGYRKKTARICVCHYNRPNVISQLTSLFGEAGVNISDMVSKSRGEYAYAMFDVE
;
A
#
# COMPACT_ATOMS: atom_id res chain seq x y z
N GLY A 1 -5.86 -3.84 -16.54
CA GLY A 1 -4.60 -3.98 -15.80
C GLY A 1 -4.63 -3.22 -14.49
N VAL A 2 -4.31 -3.88 -13.39
CA VAL A 2 -4.22 -3.27 -12.06
C VAL A 2 -2.78 -3.41 -11.54
N ILE A 3 -2.07 -2.28 -11.44
CA ILE A 3 -0.70 -2.23 -10.95
C ILE A 3 -0.69 -1.80 -9.49
N GLY A 4 -0.29 -2.73 -8.61
CA GLY A 4 -0.40 -2.61 -7.15
C GLY A 4 -1.70 -3.22 -6.64
N LEU A 5 -1.58 -4.31 -5.87
CA LEU A 5 -2.70 -5.06 -5.27
C LEU A 5 -2.72 -4.89 -3.74
N GLY A 6 -2.50 -3.64 -3.31
CA GLY A 6 -2.70 -3.22 -1.93
C GLY A 6 -4.19 -3.13 -1.56
N ALA A 7 -4.50 -2.43 -0.46
CA ALA A 7 -5.86 -2.31 0.06
C ALA A 7 -6.87 -1.76 -0.99
N ILE A 8 -6.45 -0.79 -1.82
CA ILE A 8 -7.28 -0.18 -2.86
C ILE A 8 -7.28 -1.04 -4.12
N GLY A 9 -6.10 -1.46 -4.60
CA GLY A 9 -5.98 -2.20 -5.85
C GLY A 9 -6.76 -3.51 -5.86
N VAL A 10 -6.82 -4.23 -4.75
CA VAL A 10 -7.66 -5.44 -4.59
C VAL A 10 -9.14 -5.13 -4.79
N LEU A 11 -9.64 -4.04 -4.21
CA LEU A 11 -11.04 -3.64 -4.36
C LEU A 11 -11.37 -3.25 -5.80
N VAL A 12 -10.48 -2.50 -6.45
CA VAL A 12 -10.63 -2.10 -7.85
C VAL A 12 -10.59 -3.32 -8.78
N ALA A 13 -9.65 -4.24 -8.55
CA ALA A 13 -9.54 -5.46 -9.35
C ALA A 13 -10.80 -6.34 -9.24
N ASN A 14 -11.31 -6.53 -8.01
CA ASN A 14 -12.55 -7.28 -7.79
C ASN A 14 -13.75 -6.59 -8.46
N ALA A 15 -13.92 -5.28 -8.27
CA ALA A 15 -15.01 -4.54 -8.88
C ALA A 15 -14.97 -4.60 -10.42
N ALA A 16 -13.78 -4.47 -11.02
CA ALA A 16 -13.63 -4.60 -12.47
C ALA A 16 -14.00 -6.01 -12.97
N SER A 17 -13.61 -7.05 -12.22
CA SER A 17 -14.00 -8.44 -12.52
C SER A 17 -15.51 -8.67 -12.45
N GLU A 18 -16.17 -8.10 -11.43
CA GLU A 18 -17.64 -8.18 -11.27
C GLU A 18 -18.39 -7.40 -12.38
N LEU A 19 -17.78 -6.36 -12.94
CA LEU A 19 -18.29 -5.66 -14.13
C LEU A 19 -18.09 -6.44 -15.43
N GLY A 20 -17.51 -7.64 -15.37
CA GLY A 20 -17.29 -8.52 -16.52
C GLY A 20 -16.02 -8.24 -17.31
N MET A 21 -15.08 -7.47 -16.75
CA MET A 21 -13.77 -7.26 -17.37
C MET A 21 -12.85 -8.46 -17.11
N GLU A 22 -11.99 -8.78 -18.08
CA GLU A 22 -10.84 -9.65 -17.85
C GLU A 22 -9.75 -8.84 -17.12
N VAL A 23 -9.39 -9.27 -15.93
CA VAL A 23 -8.52 -8.50 -15.04
C VAL A 23 -7.17 -9.15 -14.85
N PHE A 24 -6.12 -8.38 -15.11
CA PHE A 24 -4.72 -8.74 -14.86
C PHE A 24 -4.17 -7.86 -13.74
N GLY A 25 -3.59 -8.47 -12.71
CA GLY A 25 -3.04 -7.77 -11.57
C GLY A 25 -1.55 -8.05 -11.38
N CYS A 26 -0.77 -7.03 -11.05
CA CYS A 26 0.66 -7.15 -10.74
C CYS A 26 1.00 -6.45 -9.43
N ASP A 27 1.60 -7.18 -8.50
CA ASP A 27 2.18 -6.63 -7.27
C ASP A 27 3.29 -7.57 -6.77
N PRO A 28 4.57 -7.17 -6.84
CA PRO A 28 5.68 -7.99 -6.35
C PRO A 28 5.70 -8.15 -4.81
N TYR A 29 4.90 -7.37 -4.09
CA TYR A 29 4.80 -7.36 -2.62
C TYR A 29 3.41 -7.79 -2.13
N LEU A 30 2.66 -8.53 -2.95
CA LEU A 30 1.32 -8.98 -2.60
C LEU A 30 1.30 -9.76 -1.28
N SER A 31 0.61 -9.21 -0.29
CA SER A 31 0.46 -9.86 1.01
C SER A 31 -0.52 -11.04 0.95
N ILE A 32 -0.35 -12.03 1.84
CA ILE A 32 -1.30 -13.16 1.94
C ILE A 32 -2.71 -12.65 2.22
N GLN A 33 -2.87 -11.64 3.08
CA GLN A 33 -4.18 -11.06 3.40
C GLN A 33 -4.87 -10.47 2.16
N ASN A 34 -4.13 -9.78 1.31
CA ASN A 34 -4.66 -9.22 0.07
C ASN A 34 -4.92 -10.31 -0.97
N ALA A 35 -4.04 -11.30 -1.08
CA ALA A 35 -4.23 -12.43 -2.00
C ALA A 35 -5.51 -13.22 -1.72
N VAL A 36 -5.83 -13.47 -0.45
CA VAL A 36 -7.07 -14.17 -0.04
C VAL A 36 -8.35 -13.36 -0.38
N ARG A 37 -8.24 -12.03 -0.49
CA ARG A 37 -9.36 -11.14 -0.83
C ARG A 37 -9.58 -10.97 -2.33
N LEU A 38 -8.63 -11.37 -3.16
CA LEU A 38 -8.77 -11.33 -4.62
C LEU A 38 -9.74 -12.38 -5.11
N SER A 39 -10.58 -12.00 -6.08
CA SER A 39 -11.40 -12.94 -6.83
C SER A 39 -10.51 -13.92 -7.60
N HIS A 40 -10.91 -15.19 -7.63
CA HIS A 40 -10.22 -16.25 -8.40
C HIS A 40 -10.28 -16.04 -9.91
N HIS A 41 -11.09 -15.10 -10.40
CA HIS A 41 -11.15 -14.71 -11.80
C HIS A 41 -10.06 -13.73 -12.23
N ILE A 42 -9.28 -13.19 -11.26
CA ILE A 42 -8.20 -12.24 -11.53
C ILE A 42 -6.92 -13.00 -11.84
N THR A 43 -6.33 -12.73 -12.99
CA THR A 43 -5.04 -13.30 -13.37
C THR A 43 -3.89 -12.49 -12.80
N ILE A 44 -3.09 -13.10 -11.92
CA ILE A 44 -1.87 -12.48 -11.41
C ILE A 44 -0.75 -12.68 -12.40
N VAL A 45 -0.17 -11.59 -12.89
CA VAL A 45 0.95 -11.60 -13.83
C VAL A 45 2.27 -11.33 -13.11
N LYS A 46 3.36 -11.73 -13.74
CA LYS A 46 4.69 -11.69 -13.15
C LYS A 46 5.26 -10.27 -13.03
N ASP A 47 5.02 -9.45 -14.05
CA ASP A 47 5.55 -8.11 -14.16
C ASP A 47 4.57 -7.16 -14.86
N ASN A 48 4.88 -5.86 -14.82
CA ASN A 48 4.05 -4.85 -15.43
C ASN A 48 4.07 -4.89 -16.96
N ASP A 49 5.10 -5.45 -17.59
CA ASP A 49 5.20 -5.52 -19.05
C ASP A 49 4.08 -6.39 -19.61
N GLU A 50 3.67 -7.47 -18.90
CA GLU A 50 2.51 -8.25 -19.28
C GLU A 50 1.21 -7.42 -19.26
N ILE A 51 1.05 -6.51 -18.29
CA ILE A 51 -0.08 -5.58 -18.23
C ILE A 51 -0.03 -4.59 -19.40
N TYR A 52 1.12 -3.98 -19.64
CA TYR A 52 1.28 -2.99 -20.71
C TYR A 52 0.92 -3.57 -22.07
N ASN A 53 1.37 -4.78 -22.35
CA ASN A 53 1.19 -5.39 -23.66
C ASN A 53 -0.26 -5.82 -24.00
N GLN A 54 -1.10 -6.09 -22.99
CA GLN A 54 -2.38 -6.75 -23.25
C GLN A 54 -3.61 -6.00 -22.74
N CYS A 55 -3.46 -4.98 -21.91
CA CYS A 55 -4.61 -4.33 -21.28
C CYS A 55 -5.08 -3.10 -22.05
N ASP A 56 -6.40 -2.92 -22.13
CA ASP A 56 -7.06 -1.77 -22.74
C ASP A 56 -7.28 -0.61 -21.75
N TYR A 57 -7.31 -0.96 -20.46
CA TYR A 57 -7.38 -0.04 -19.32
C TYR A 57 -6.28 -0.40 -18.33
N ILE A 58 -5.57 0.60 -17.83
CA ILE A 58 -4.53 0.40 -16.82
C ILE A 58 -4.78 1.38 -15.67
N THR A 59 -4.88 0.83 -14.46
CA THR A 59 -5.03 1.63 -13.23
C THR A 59 -3.87 1.36 -12.29
N ILE A 60 -3.40 2.42 -11.60
CA ILE A 60 -2.18 2.39 -10.79
C ILE A 60 -2.53 2.62 -9.34
N HIS A 61 -2.04 1.73 -8.44
CA HIS A 61 -2.27 1.76 -7.00
C HIS A 61 -0.99 1.48 -6.21
N VAL A 62 0.13 2.03 -6.67
CA VAL A 62 1.44 1.89 -6.01
C VAL A 62 1.83 3.15 -5.25
N PRO A 63 2.63 3.05 -4.19
CA PRO A 63 3.14 4.21 -3.47
C PRO A 63 4.15 5.00 -4.30
N ALA A 64 4.31 6.28 -3.96
CA ALA A 64 5.36 7.15 -4.50
C ALA A 64 6.71 6.81 -3.85
N LEU A 65 7.55 6.09 -4.56
CA LEU A 65 8.91 5.70 -4.16
C LEU A 65 9.88 6.11 -5.27
N ASP A 66 11.18 6.15 -4.97
CA ASP A 66 12.20 6.39 -5.99
C ASP A 66 12.13 5.36 -7.13
N SER A 67 11.77 4.11 -6.82
CA SER A 67 11.61 3.01 -7.79
C SER A 67 10.34 3.11 -8.64
N THR A 68 9.32 3.86 -8.21
CA THR A 68 8.05 4.01 -8.92
C THR A 68 7.88 5.37 -9.57
N LYS A 69 8.76 6.33 -9.25
CA LYS A 69 8.77 7.66 -9.85
C LYS A 69 8.94 7.58 -11.36
N GLY A 70 8.02 8.20 -12.10
CA GLY A 70 8.03 8.22 -13.56
C GLY A 70 7.94 6.82 -14.18
N MET A 71 7.33 5.85 -13.49
CA MET A 71 7.17 4.50 -14.01
C MET A 71 6.35 4.44 -15.29
N LEU A 72 5.40 5.36 -15.46
CA LEU A 72 4.72 5.57 -16.73
C LEU A 72 5.41 6.71 -17.49
N ASN A 73 6.09 6.34 -18.56
CA ASN A 73 6.89 7.19 -19.40
C ASN A 73 6.83 6.70 -20.85
N LYS A 74 7.52 7.40 -21.76
CA LYS A 74 7.55 7.06 -23.18
C LYS A 74 7.85 5.58 -23.44
N ARG A 75 8.84 5.00 -22.76
CA ARG A 75 9.23 3.60 -22.96
C ARG A 75 8.08 2.64 -22.61
N THR A 76 7.38 2.89 -21.52
CA THR A 76 6.27 2.04 -21.09
C THR A 76 5.01 2.29 -21.94
N PHE A 77 4.76 3.53 -22.36
CA PHE A 77 3.67 3.82 -23.32
C PHE A 77 3.90 3.11 -24.65
N ASP A 78 5.12 3.08 -25.18
CA ASP A 78 5.44 2.40 -26.43
C ASP A 78 5.10 0.90 -26.39
N GLN A 79 5.14 0.26 -25.22
CA GLN A 79 4.76 -1.14 -25.03
C GLN A 79 3.23 -1.37 -24.97
N MET A 80 2.45 -0.33 -24.64
CA MET A 80 1.01 -0.48 -24.46
C MET A 80 0.27 -0.61 -25.79
N LYS A 81 -0.98 -1.06 -25.72
CA LYS A 81 -1.88 -1.03 -26.85
C LYS A 81 -2.19 0.40 -27.29
N ASP A 82 -2.39 0.60 -28.59
CA ASP A 82 -2.86 1.88 -29.10
C ASP A 82 -4.27 2.16 -28.59
N GLY A 83 -4.50 3.39 -28.13
CA GLY A 83 -5.76 3.81 -27.56
C GLY A 83 -6.01 3.34 -26.12
N VAL A 84 -4.99 2.90 -25.40
CA VAL A 84 -5.10 2.53 -23.98
C VAL A 84 -5.65 3.68 -23.14
N LYS A 85 -6.39 3.35 -22.09
CA LYS A 85 -6.87 4.33 -21.10
C LYS A 85 -6.13 4.12 -19.80
N ILE A 86 -5.64 5.22 -19.22
CA ILE A 86 -4.83 5.19 -18.00
C ILE A 86 -5.55 5.93 -16.89
N LEU A 87 -5.64 5.30 -15.73
CA LEU A 87 -6.23 5.86 -14.51
C LEU A 87 -5.15 5.95 -13.43
N ASN A 88 -4.93 7.13 -12.90
CA ASN A 88 -3.97 7.37 -11.82
C ASN A 88 -4.65 8.11 -10.67
N PHE A 89 -5.10 7.33 -9.69
CA PHE A 89 -5.63 7.84 -8.43
C PHE A 89 -4.65 7.55 -7.26
N ALA A 90 -3.38 7.30 -7.60
CA ALA A 90 -2.34 6.99 -6.61
C ALA A 90 -1.47 8.20 -6.26
N ARG A 91 -0.61 8.66 -7.19
CA ARG A 91 0.26 9.85 -7.02
C ARG A 91 0.66 10.41 -8.39
N ASP A 92 0.79 11.73 -8.48
CA ASP A 92 1.18 12.45 -9.70
C ASP A 92 2.57 12.04 -10.22
N ILE A 93 3.54 11.93 -9.32
CA ILE A 93 4.94 11.63 -9.69
C ILE A 93 5.16 10.26 -10.37
N LEU A 94 4.15 9.39 -10.38
CA LEU A 94 4.22 8.07 -11.04
C LEU A 94 4.21 8.18 -12.57
N VAL A 95 3.74 9.30 -13.10
CA VAL A 95 3.60 9.54 -14.53
C VAL A 95 4.54 10.66 -14.95
N ASN A 96 5.23 10.50 -16.08
CA ASN A 96 5.95 11.59 -16.73
C ASN A 96 4.95 12.41 -17.54
N ASP A 97 4.66 13.64 -17.13
CA ASP A 97 3.63 14.48 -17.74
C ASP A 97 3.94 14.85 -19.19
N ALA A 98 5.20 15.08 -19.54
CA ALA A 98 5.59 15.40 -20.92
C ALA A 98 5.37 14.19 -21.85
N ASP A 99 5.80 13.01 -21.43
CA ASP A 99 5.61 11.77 -22.19
C ASP A 99 4.11 11.41 -22.29
N MET A 100 3.31 11.69 -21.25
CA MET A 100 1.85 11.52 -21.28
C MET A 100 1.18 12.44 -22.28
N ALA A 101 1.59 13.71 -22.30
CA ALA A 101 1.06 14.68 -23.28
C ALA A 101 1.33 14.23 -24.72
N ASP A 102 2.54 13.76 -25.00
CA ASP A 102 2.92 13.21 -26.30
C ASP A 102 2.12 11.95 -26.64
N ALA A 103 1.93 11.05 -25.69
CA ALA A 103 1.15 9.81 -25.86
C ALA A 103 -0.33 10.07 -26.12
N LEU A 104 -0.90 11.10 -25.51
CA LEU A 104 -2.28 11.55 -25.78
C LEU A 104 -2.37 12.21 -27.16
N ALA A 105 -1.40 13.06 -27.53
CA ALA A 105 -1.40 13.77 -28.80
C ALA A 105 -1.28 12.84 -30.02
N ASN A 106 -0.52 11.75 -29.90
CA ASN A 106 -0.31 10.77 -30.97
C ASN A 106 -1.33 9.61 -30.95
N GLY A 107 -2.25 9.57 -29.98
CA GLY A 107 -3.30 8.57 -29.86
C GLY A 107 -2.86 7.23 -29.23
N LYS A 108 -1.63 7.12 -28.75
CA LYS A 108 -1.14 5.95 -28.01
C LYS A 108 -1.94 5.75 -26.73
N VAL A 109 -2.18 6.84 -25.99
CA VAL A 109 -3.12 6.90 -24.88
C VAL A 109 -4.35 7.68 -25.35
N SER A 110 -5.53 7.06 -25.26
CA SER A 110 -6.77 7.73 -25.68
C SER A 110 -7.39 8.60 -24.59
N ARG A 111 -7.14 8.27 -23.32
CA ARG A 111 -7.60 9.05 -22.14
C ARG A 111 -6.66 8.82 -20.97
N TYR A 112 -6.37 9.91 -20.27
CA TYR A 112 -5.71 9.90 -18.97
C TYR A 112 -6.66 10.47 -17.91
N VAL A 113 -6.97 9.71 -16.89
CA VAL A 113 -7.86 10.12 -15.80
C VAL A 113 -7.05 10.17 -14.51
N THR A 114 -7.11 11.32 -13.82
CA THR A 114 -6.38 11.48 -12.55
C THR A 114 -7.12 12.44 -11.61
N ASP A 115 -6.88 12.32 -10.31
CA ASP A 115 -7.32 13.27 -9.29
C ASP A 115 -6.15 14.07 -8.69
N PHE A 116 -5.02 14.10 -9.40
CA PHE A 116 -3.85 14.93 -9.05
C PHE A 116 -3.70 16.10 -10.02
N PRO A 117 -4.41 17.22 -9.77
CA PRO A 117 -4.28 18.43 -10.59
C PRO A 117 -2.91 19.06 -10.40
N ASN A 118 -2.12 19.08 -11.47
CA ASN A 118 -0.93 19.88 -11.55
C ASN A 118 -0.99 20.80 -12.77
N PRO A 119 -0.16 21.85 -12.89
CA PRO A 119 -0.23 22.81 -13.99
C PRO A 119 -0.10 22.20 -15.39
N ALA A 120 0.61 21.09 -15.54
CA ALA A 120 0.77 20.40 -16.81
C ALA A 120 -0.49 19.62 -17.19
N VAL A 121 -1.04 18.86 -16.25
CA VAL A 121 -2.15 17.93 -16.50
C VAL A 121 -3.49 18.64 -16.66
N VAL A 122 -3.75 19.72 -15.90
CA VAL A 122 -5.02 20.48 -15.96
C VAL A 122 -5.34 21.01 -17.38
N ASN A 123 -4.31 21.39 -18.15
CA ASN A 123 -4.47 21.90 -19.49
C ASN A 123 -4.11 20.87 -20.59
N MET A 124 -3.91 19.61 -20.23
CA MET A 124 -3.46 18.56 -21.14
C MET A 124 -4.67 18.03 -21.96
N PRO A 125 -4.67 18.20 -23.30
CA PRO A 125 -5.76 17.66 -24.12
C PRO A 125 -5.86 16.13 -23.98
N GLY A 126 -7.06 15.62 -23.73
CA GLY A 126 -7.31 14.19 -23.53
C GLY A 126 -7.17 13.72 -22.07
N ALA A 127 -6.66 14.57 -21.16
CA ALA A 127 -6.72 14.31 -19.74
C ALA A 127 -8.07 14.72 -19.16
N LEU A 128 -8.58 13.90 -18.22
CA LEU A 128 -9.74 14.18 -17.38
C LEU A 128 -9.25 14.30 -15.95
N VAL A 129 -9.30 15.51 -15.41
CA VAL A 129 -8.83 15.80 -14.05
C VAL A 129 -10.01 15.93 -13.13
N LEU A 130 -10.01 15.18 -12.04
CA LEU A 130 -11.03 15.17 -11.01
C LEU A 130 -10.51 15.85 -9.73
N PRO A 131 -11.38 16.36 -8.85
CA PRO A 131 -10.97 16.80 -7.53
C PRO A 131 -10.44 15.61 -6.70
N HIS A 132 -9.39 15.83 -5.92
CA HIS A 132 -8.82 14.79 -5.03
C HIS A 132 -9.64 14.71 -3.72
N LEU A 133 -10.77 13.99 -3.77
CA LEU A 133 -11.74 13.92 -2.67
C LEU A 133 -11.95 12.49 -2.12
N GLY A 134 -11.11 11.54 -2.49
CA GLY A 134 -11.28 10.13 -2.12
C GLY A 134 -11.34 9.86 -0.62
N ALA A 135 -10.70 10.69 0.21
CA ALA A 135 -10.73 10.60 1.66
C ALA A 135 -11.47 11.78 2.34
N SER A 136 -12.11 12.65 1.56
CA SER A 136 -12.75 13.89 2.02
C SER A 136 -14.28 13.79 1.97
N THR A 137 -14.83 12.64 2.28
CA THR A 137 -16.25 12.43 2.49
C THR A 137 -16.53 12.31 3.98
N GLU A 138 -17.71 12.73 4.44
CA GLU A 138 -18.13 12.62 5.84
C GLU A 138 -17.94 11.19 6.38
N GLU A 139 -18.34 10.19 5.61
CA GLU A 139 -18.16 8.78 5.94
C GLU A 139 -16.69 8.38 6.06
N SER A 140 -15.83 8.85 5.17
CA SER A 140 -14.38 8.56 5.24
C SER A 140 -13.73 9.20 6.45
N GLU A 141 -14.09 10.43 6.79
CA GLU A 141 -13.57 11.15 7.96
C GLU A 141 -14.00 10.47 9.25
N GLU A 142 -15.27 10.06 9.37
CA GLU A 142 -15.78 9.32 10.52
C GLU A 142 -15.09 7.96 10.66
N ASN A 143 -14.98 7.20 9.58
CA ASN A 143 -14.29 5.89 9.60
C ASN A 143 -12.80 6.03 9.98
N CYS A 144 -12.12 7.06 9.49
CA CYS A 144 -10.73 7.35 9.86
C CYS A 144 -10.60 7.68 11.35
N ALA A 145 -11.50 8.49 11.89
CA ALA A 145 -11.51 8.84 13.31
C ALA A 145 -11.74 7.61 14.19
N VAL A 146 -12.75 6.81 13.88
CA VAL A 146 -13.06 5.55 14.62
C VAL A 146 -11.89 4.58 14.55
N MET A 147 -11.30 4.39 13.36
CA MET A 147 -10.15 3.50 13.19
C MET A 147 -8.92 3.99 13.97
N ALA A 148 -8.63 5.28 13.95
CA ALA A 148 -7.51 5.86 14.70
C ALA A 148 -7.70 5.67 16.22
N VAL A 149 -8.91 5.92 16.75
CA VAL A 149 -9.23 5.70 18.15
C VAL A 149 -9.05 4.24 18.55
N ASN A 150 -9.58 3.30 17.76
CA ASN A 150 -9.45 1.87 18.04
C ASN A 150 -7.99 1.41 18.06
N GLN A 151 -7.16 1.88 17.13
CA GLN A 151 -5.74 1.56 17.09
C GLN A 151 -4.97 2.14 18.28
N ILE A 152 -5.30 3.37 18.72
CA ILE A 152 -4.72 3.98 19.90
C ILE A 152 -5.15 3.21 21.17
N MET A 153 -6.41 2.85 21.28
CA MET A 153 -6.91 2.04 22.41
C MET A 153 -6.22 0.67 22.47
N ASP A 154 -6.09 -0.02 21.34
CA ASP A 154 -5.40 -1.31 21.30
C ASP A 154 -3.91 -1.18 21.68
N TYR A 155 -3.25 -0.11 21.26
CA TYR A 155 -1.89 0.19 21.71
C TYR A 155 -1.80 0.44 23.20
N LEU A 156 -2.69 1.27 23.77
CA LEU A 156 -2.67 1.60 25.19
C LEU A 156 -3.05 0.43 26.09
N GLU A 157 -4.00 -0.39 25.67
CA GLU A 157 -4.52 -1.51 26.46
C GLU A 157 -3.72 -2.79 26.28
N ASN A 158 -3.26 -3.05 25.06
CA ASN A 158 -2.62 -4.32 24.69
C ASN A 158 -1.19 -4.15 24.18
N GLY A 159 -0.70 -2.93 23.93
CA GLY A 159 0.62 -2.69 23.37
C GLY A 159 0.76 -3.07 21.88
N ASN A 160 -0.32 -3.43 21.21
CA ASN A 160 -0.26 -3.78 19.80
C ASN A 160 -0.02 -2.53 18.94
N ILE A 161 0.82 -2.67 17.91
CA ILE A 161 1.07 -1.61 16.92
C ILE A 161 0.48 -2.04 15.58
N GLU A 162 -0.42 -1.22 15.04
CA GLU A 162 -1.00 -1.38 13.73
C GLU A 162 -0.92 -0.03 12.97
N ASN A 163 -0.59 -0.09 11.67
CA ASN A 163 -0.51 1.07 10.77
C ASN A 163 0.40 2.22 11.23
N SER A 164 1.38 1.97 12.09
CA SER A 164 2.35 3.00 12.49
C SER A 164 3.22 3.45 11.31
N VAL A 165 3.53 4.75 11.25
CA VAL A 165 4.38 5.33 10.20
C VAL A 165 5.83 4.88 10.34
N ASN A 166 6.35 4.78 11.55
CA ASN A 166 7.76 4.54 11.85
C ASN A 166 8.05 3.18 12.50
N TYR A 167 7.12 2.61 13.24
CA TYR A 167 7.29 1.29 13.84
C TYR A 167 6.68 0.18 12.98
N PRO A 168 7.18 -1.06 13.08
CA PRO A 168 6.57 -2.20 12.42
C PRO A 168 5.23 -2.57 13.04
N SER A 169 4.33 -3.16 12.26
CA SER A 169 3.15 -3.82 12.84
C SER A 169 3.61 -4.98 13.71
N CYS A 170 3.17 -4.98 14.97
CA CYS A 170 3.61 -5.93 15.99
C CYS A 170 2.47 -6.19 16.97
N SER A 171 2.09 -7.43 17.17
CA SER A 171 0.97 -7.80 18.03
C SER A 171 1.21 -9.15 18.71
N LEU A 172 0.82 -9.24 19.98
CA LEU A 172 0.60 -10.47 20.76
C LEU A 172 -0.90 -10.70 21.06
N GLY A 173 -1.79 -9.99 20.35
CA GLY A 173 -3.21 -10.05 20.60
C GLY A 173 -3.61 -9.36 21.92
N TYR A 174 -4.81 -9.68 22.42
CA TYR A 174 -5.30 -9.12 23.68
C TYR A 174 -4.43 -9.56 24.85
N ARG A 175 -4.09 -8.57 25.72
CA ARG A 175 -3.34 -8.86 26.95
C ARG A 175 -4.15 -9.79 27.86
N LYS A 176 -3.55 -10.91 28.20
CA LYS A 176 -4.08 -11.88 29.19
C LYS A 176 -3.89 -11.33 30.61
N LYS A 177 -4.07 -12.15 31.64
CA LYS A 177 -3.87 -11.75 33.04
C LYS A 177 -2.41 -11.55 33.46
N THR A 178 -1.46 -11.71 32.53
CA THR A 178 -0.02 -11.50 32.69
C THR A 178 0.35 -10.03 32.56
N ALA A 179 1.49 -9.65 33.08
CA ALA A 179 2.06 -8.32 32.80
C ALA A 179 2.65 -8.31 31.38
N ARG A 180 2.37 -7.26 30.63
CA ARG A 180 2.98 -7.04 29.29
C ARG A 180 3.92 -5.88 29.33
N ILE A 181 5.16 -6.13 28.93
CA ILE A 181 6.22 -5.13 28.81
C ILE A 181 6.49 -4.87 27.34
N CYS A 182 6.37 -3.61 26.94
CA CYS A 182 6.56 -3.17 25.57
C CYS A 182 7.78 -2.23 25.49
N VAL A 183 8.69 -2.51 24.59
CA VAL A 183 9.95 -1.78 24.46
C VAL A 183 10.13 -1.26 23.04
N CYS A 184 10.13 0.07 22.91
CA CYS A 184 10.57 0.76 21.71
C CYS A 184 12.09 0.90 21.73
N HIS A 185 12.77 0.45 20.67
CA HIS A 185 14.23 0.53 20.63
C HIS A 185 14.76 0.74 19.21
N TYR A 186 16.02 1.11 19.10
CA TYR A 186 16.70 1.09 17.81
C TYR A 186 17.01 -0.35 17.40
N ASN A 187 16.89 -0.63 16.10
CA ASN A 187 17.23 -1.92 15.50
C ASN A 187 18.75 -2.10 15.47
N ARG A 188 19.32 -2.56 16.57
CA ARG A 188 20.76 -2.79 16.76
C ARG A 188 21.02 -4.21 17.23
N PRO A 189 22.21 -4.77 16.92
CA PRO A 189 22.61 -6.06 17.48
C PRO A 189 22.56 -6.11 19.00
N ASN A 190 22.26 -7.27 19.53
CA ASN A 190 22.30 -7.60 20.96
C ASN A 190 21.25 -6.97 21.88
N VAL A 191 20.33 -6.13 21.37
CA VAL A 191 19.29 -5.51 22.23
C VAL A 191 18.35 -6.55 22.83
N ILE A 192 17.84 -7.48 22.03
CA ILE A 192 16.93 -8.54 22.52
C ILE A 192 17.64 -9.44 23.55
N SER A 193 18.89 -9.79 23.32
CA SER A 193 19.68 -10.58 24.28
C SER A 193 19.82 -9.86 25.62
N GLN A 194 20.11 -8.56 25.60
CA GLN A 194 20.19 -7.77 26.83
C GLN A 194 18.84 -7.70 27.57
N LEU A 195 17.72 -7.48 26.84
CA LEU A 195 16.41 -7.46 27.45
C LEU A 195 16.03 -8.81 28.09
N THR A 196 16.27 -9.92 27.39
CA THR A 196 15.97 -11.25 27.92
C THR A 196 16.86 -11.63 29.10
N SER A 197 18.13 -11.19 29.11
CA SER A 197 19.03 -11.37 30.25
C SER A 197 18.53 -10.65 31.49
N LEU A 198 18.05 -9.40 31.36
CA LEU A 198 17.48 -8.64 32.48
C LEU A 198 16.28 -9.37 33.11
N PHE A 199 15.39 -9.96 32.32
CA PHE A 199 14.26 -10.77 32.84
C PHE A 199 14.77 -12.01 33.58
N GLY A 200 15.76 -12.72 33.03
CA GLY A 200 16.37 -13.88 33.66
C GLY A 200 17.05 -13.54 34.99
N GLU A 201 17.82 -12.46 35.04
CA GLU A 201 18.45 -11.96 36.27
C GLU A 201 17.44 -11.54 37.34
N ALA A 202 16.31 -10.98 36.91
CA ALA A 202 15.20 -10.62 37.79
C ALA A 202 14.34 -11.83 38.24
N GLY A 203 14.59 -13.03 37.72
CA GLY A 203 13.81 -14.22 37.98
C GLY A 203 12.40 -14.18 37.38
N VAL A 204 12.18 -13.36 36.35
CA VAL A 204 10.91 -13.17 35.68
C VAL A 204 10.84 -14.10 34.47
N ASN A 205 9.80 -14.93 34.41
CA ASN A 205 9.57 -15.83 33.27
C ASN A 205 8.89 -15.10 32.10
N ILE A 206 9.39 -15.31 30.89
CA ILE A 206 8.77 -14.82 29.65
C ILE A 206 7.85 -15.93 29.11
N SER A 207 6.54 -15.71 29.15
CA SER A 207 5.54 -16.68 28.67
C SER A 207 5.28 -16.55 27.17
N ASP A 208 5.42 -15.34 26.60
CA ASP A 208 5.30 -15.10 25.17
C ASP A 208 6.11 -13.85 24.78
N MET A 209 6.59 -13.80 23.54
CA MET A 209 7.30 -12.64 23.05
C MET A 209 7.19 -12.49 21.53
N VAL A 210 7.23 -11.24 21.08
CA VAL A 210 7.38 -10.88 19.67
C VAL A 210 8.34 -9.69 19.55
N SER A 211 9.19 -9.72 18.54
CA SER A 211 10.03 -8.58 18.18
C SER A 211 9.98 -8.38 16.67
N LYS A 212 9.76 -7.14 16.25
CA LYS A 212 9.71 -6.73 14.84
C LYS A 212 10.54 -5.48 14.65
N SER A 213 11.11 -5.34 13.45
CA SER A 213 11.87 -4.14 13.07
C SER A 213 11.40 -3.58 11.74
N ARG A 214 11.56 -2.27 11.59
CA ARG A 214 11.30 -1.53 10.35
C ARG A 214 12.36 -0.43 10.21
N GLY A 215 13.34 -0.65 9.33
CA GLY A 215 14.48 0.24 9.20
C GLY A 215 15.27 0.36 10.51
N GLU A 216 15.41 1.57 11.01
CA GLU A 216 16.17 1.87 12.23
C GLU A 216 15.40 1.60 13.53
N TYR A 217 14.08 1.40 13.48
CA TYR A 217 13.23 1.21 14.65
C TYR A 217 12.82 -0.24 14.81
N ALA A 218 12.76 -0.67 16.05
CA ALA A 218 12.28 -1.98 16.44
C ALA A 218 11.36 -1.87 17.66
N TYR A 219 10.46 -2.81 17.75
CA TYR A 219 9.51 -2.92 18.84
C TYR A 219 9.45 -4.35 19.33
N ALA A 220 9.60 -4.54 20.63
CA ALA A 220 9.52 -5.83 21.28
C ALA A 220 8.44 -5.83 22.35
N MET A 221 7.68 -6.91 22.42
CA MET A 221 6.64 -7.16 23.41
C MET A 221 6.95 -8.45 24.14
N PHE A 222 6.78 -8.44 25.45
CA PHE A 222 7.00 -9.59 26.34
C PHE A 222 5.82 -9.73 27.27
N ASP A 223 5.16 -10.90 27.25
CA ASP A 223 4.23 -11.30 28.30
C ASP A 223 5.05 -12.03 29.38
N VAL A 224 4.96 -11.55 30.61
CA VAL A 224 5.82 -12.00 31.72
C VAL A 224 4.99 -12.42 32.94
N GLU A 225 5.53 -13.39 33.69
CA GLU A 225 4.92 -13.97 34.91
C GLU A 225 5.90 -13.93 36.09
#